data_1208c5d7858867d85bd0e9747a48d7f2
#
_entry.id   1208c5d7858867d85bd0e9747a48d7f2
#
_cell.length_a   1.000
_cell.length_b   1.000
_cell.length_c   1.000
_cell.angle_alpha   90.00
_cell.angle_beta   90.00
_cell.angle_gamma   90.00
#
_symmetry.space_group_name_H-M   'P 1'
#
loop_
_entity.id
_entity.type
_entity.pdbx_description
1 polymer ?
#
loop_
_entity_poly.entity_id
_entity_poly.type
_entity_poly.pdbx_seq_one_letter_code
_entity_poly.pdbx_strand_id
1 'polypeptide(L)'
;MIIHGNIKGKRVSSRELEEQIQKAVRDGQRALSIRADGQHGIGGRIWPTGQKVRITVEGPVGQRLGGMGMDGAEIIVKGSASDDVGWINCGARITVLGDVTNGAHNAGAQGLLYVQGGGGARCDTMTKANPRFEPLQSWYFRDVGDSFAEFKAGGIAVVCGVHPKNPDNILGYRPCVGMVGGSIYFRGPIQGYSESDVKCVDLTPQDWDWLCKNIKPYLKAIDRMPYLGELTRSPKDWKKLIAYTPAEKAERKGMKISTTAFRAQTWEPTVGKGGIFGEYLDHDQTLLPYITTGENRRFRPVWNHQKYLPPCAYACPSRIPSHRRASLIRQNKLQEALELALQYSPFPASVCGQ
;
A
#
# COMPACT_ATOMS: atom_id res chain seq x y z
N MET A 1 -26.01 17.44 11.14
CA MET A 1 -25.19 18.03 12.23
C MET A 1 -23.92 18.62 11.65
N ILE A 2 -23.43 19.75 12.13
CA ILE A 2 -22.15 20.35 11.72
C ILE A 2 -21.16 20.18 12.85
N ILE A 3 -19.91 19.74 12.50
CA ILE A 3 -18.79 19.61 13.43
C ILE A 3 -17.63 20.46 12.88
N HIS A 4 -17.05 21.28 13.74
CA HIS A 4 -16.01 22.24 13.38
C HIS A 4 -14.62 21.76 13.81
N GLY A 5 -13.69 21.70 12.87
CA GLY A 5 -12.27 21.43 13.11
C GLY A 5 -11.49 22.60 13.68
N ASN A 6 -12.09 23.80 13.66
CA ASN A 6 -11.55 25.00 14.28
C ASN A 6 -12.67 25.72 15.07
N ILE A 7 -12.40 26.04 16.30
CA ILE A 7 -13.34 26.74 17.21
C ILE A 7 -12.67 28.03 17.71
N LYS A 8 -13.22 29.16 17.32
CA LYS A 8 -12.72 30.51 17.72
C LYS A 8 -11.22 30.72 17.43
N GLY A 9 -10.75 30.25 16.25
CA GLY A 9 -9.36 30.38 15.84
C GLY A 9 -8.41 29.30 16.40
N LYS A 10 -8.90 28.40 17.23
CA LYS A 10 -8.11 27.28 17.77
C LYS A 10 -8.47 25.99 17.04
N ARG A 11 -7.47 25.35 16.43
CA ARG A 11 -7.62 24.05 15.76
C ARG A 11 -7.98 22.97 16.77
N VAL A 12 -9.05 22.24 16.53
CA VAL A 12 -9.44 21.03 17.28
C VAL A 12 -8.45 19.91 16.94
N SER A 13 -8.05 19.10 17.90
CA SER A 13 -7.16 17.96 17.63
C SER A 13 -7.86 16.92 16.76
N SER A 14 -7.08 16.15 15.99
CA SER A 14 -7.64 15.07 15.16
C SER A 14 -8.41 14.03 15.98
N ARG A 15 -7.90 13.70 17.15
CA ARG A 15 -8.54 12.77 18.09
C ARG A 15 -9.90 13.31 18.58
N GLU A 16 -9.92 14.54 19.02
CA GLU A 16 -11.14 15.18 19.54
C GLU A 16 -12.22 15.31 18.46
N LEU A 17 -11.82 15.68 17.20
CA LEU A 17 -12.74 15.72 16.09
C LEU A 17 -13.34 14.34 15.79
N GLU A 18 -12.49 13.31 15.77
CA GLU A 18 -12.93 11.94 15.52
C GLU A 18 -13.86 11.43 16.64
N GLU A 19 -13.56 11.73 17.91
CA GLU A 19 -14.43 11.40 19.05
C GLU A 19 -15.80 12.07 18.93
N GLN A 20 -15.87 13.31 18.44
CA GLN A 20 -17.13 14.01 18.16
C GLN A 20 -17.92 13.34 17.02
N ILE A 21 -17.24 12.94 15.95
CA ILE A 21 -17.86 12.21 14.82
C ILE A 21 -18.41 10.86 15.31
N GLN A 22 -17.61 10.08 16.01
CA GLN A 22 -18.01 8.79 16.57
C GLN A 22 -19.20 8.89 17.51
N LYS A 23 -19.19 9.91 18.39
CA LYS A 23 -20.30 10.20 19.29
C LYS A 23 -21.56 10.53 18.50
N ALA A 24 -21.49 11.44 17.53
CA ALA A 24 -22.65 11.82 16.72
C ALA A 24 -23.26 10.60 16.00
N VAL A 25 -22.43 9.70 15.47
CA VAL A 25 -22.90 8.48 14.82
C VAL A 25 -23.59 7.53 15.82
N ARG A 26 -23.02 7.35 17.01
CA ARG A 26 -23.65 6.56 18.09
C ARG A 26 -24.96 7.15 18.55
N ASP A 27 -25.05 8.49 18.62
CA ASP A 27 -26.28 9.22 18.99
C ASP A 27 -27.33 9.24 17.85
N GLY A 28 -27.10 8.47 16.78
CA GLY A 28 -28.10 8.28 15.70
C GLY A 28 -27.98 9.27 14.55
N GLN A 29 -26.98 10.16 14.51
CA GLN A 29 -26.78 11.06 13.37
C GLN A 29 -26.32 10.29 12.14
N ARG A 30 -26.98 10.53 11.00
CA ARG A 30 -26.69 9.83 9.71
C ARG A 30 -26.21 10.76 8.61
N ALA A 31 -26.27 12.07 8.84
CA ALA A 31 -25.74 13.09 7.94
C ALA A 31 -24.91 14.10 8.73
N LEU A 32 -23.60 14.11 8.49
CA LEU A 32 -22.64 14.97 9.16
C LEU A 32 -21.97 15.90 8.14
N SER A 33 -21.74 17.15 8.52
CA SER A 33 -20.94 18.12 7.78
C SER A 33 -19.74 18.50 8.64
N ILE A 34 -18.54 18.27 8.12
CA ILE A 34 -17.29 18.53 8.82
C ILE A 34 -16.63 19.75 8.18
N ARG A 35 -16.36 20.77 8.97
CA ARG A 35 -15.53 21.92 8.59
C ARG A 35 -14.10 21.61 9.05
N ALA A 36 -13.31 20.99 8.19
CA ALA A 36 -11.97 20.53 8.52
C ALA A 36 -10.95 21.68 8.56
N ASP A 37 -9.91 21.51 9.36
CA ASP A 37 -8.74 22.39 9.48
C ASP A 37 -7.48 21.54 9.62
N GLY A 38 -7.23 20.64 8.62
CA GLY A 38 -6.06 19.77 8.57
C GLY A 38 -6.09 18.57 9.52
N GLN A 39 -7.24 18.18 10.07
CA GLN A 39 -7.31 17.00 10.93
C GLN A 39 -7.10 15.71 10.12
N HIS A 40 -6.42 14.74 10.75
CA HIS A 40 -6.18 13.41 10.21
C HIS A 40 -7.31 12.43 10.58
N GLY A 41 -7.51 11.39 9.79
CA GLY A 41 -8.39 10.27 10.11
C GLY A 41 -9.88 10.57 10.04
N ILE A 42 -10.30 11.70 9.48
CA ILE A 42 -11.72 12.10 9.42
C ILE A 42 -12.57 10.99 8.80
N GLY A 43 -13.60 10.56 9.53
CA GLY A 43 -14.54 9.55 9.07
C GLY A 43 -13.97 8.13 9.00
N GLY A 44 -12.79 7.89 9.59
CA GLY A 44 -12.25 6.55 9.76
C GLY A 44 -12.97 5.76 10.85
N ARG A 45 -12.89 4.42 10.78
CA ARG A 45 -13.45 3.49 11.79
C ARG A 45 -14.94 3.72 12.11
N ILE A 46 -15.71 4.25 11.18
CA ILE A 46 -17.16 4.37 11.36
C ILE A 46 -17.79 3.00 11.12
N TRP A 47 -18.53 2.54 12.12
CA TRP A 47 -19.27 1.28 12.09
C TRP A 47 -20.77 1.58 12.06
N PRO A 48 -21.34 1.76 10.87
CA PRO A 48 -22.76 2.01 10.76
C PRO A 48 -23.54 0.73 11.11
N THR A 49 -24.33 0.80 12.13
CA THR A 49 -25.22 -0.32 12.51
C THR A 49 -26.45 -0.34 11.60
N GLY A 50 -26.34 -1.01 10.44
CA GLY A 50 -27.47 -1.26 9.54
C GLY A 50 -28.03 -0.04 8.77
N GLN A 51 -27.49 1.16 8.96
CA GLN A 51 -27.91 2.39 8.26
C GLN A 51 -26.71 3.11 7.66
N LYS A 52 -26.90 3.74 6.49
CA LYS A 52 -25.85 4.53 5.87
C LYS A 52 -25.55 5.81 6.67
N VAL A 53 -24.28 6.11 6.84
CA VAL A 53 -23.79 7.37 7.40
C VAL A 53 -23.10 8.17 6.30
N ARG A 54 -23.60 9.38 6.04
CA ARG A 54 -22.99 10.28 5.07
C ARG A 54 -22.24 11.40 5.79
N ILE A 55 -20.97 11.57 5.43
CA ILE A 55 -20.10 12.63 5.93
C ILE A 55 -19.66 13.51 4.75
N THR A 56 -20.00 14.77 4.80
CA THR A 56 -19.48 15.77 3.86
C THR A 56 -18.37 16.57 4.53
N VAL A 57 -17.20 16.64 3.91
CA VAL A 57 -16.02 17.31 4.45
C VAL A 57 -15.67 18.52 3.58
N GLU A 58 -15.49 19.66 4.19
CA GLU A 58 -15.04 20.91 3.56
C GLU A 58 -13.84 21.48 4.33
N GLY A 59 -12.94 22.14 3.61
CA GLY A 59 -11.68 22.68 4.15
C GLY A 59 -10.49 21.73 4.01
N PRO A 60 -9.32 22.13 4.53
CA PRO A 60 -8.11 21.30 4.46
C PRO A 60 -8.28 19.97 5.18
N VAL A 61 -7.97 18.88 4.51
CA VAL A 61 -8.05 17.52 5.04
C VAL A 61 -6.65 16.96 5.24
N GLY A 62 -6.37 16.43 6.42
CA GLY A 62 -5.13 15.72 6.73
C GLY A 62 -5.12 14.29 6.19
N GLN A 63 -4.12 13.51 6.60
CA GLN A 63 -3.90 12.14 6.15
C GLN A 63 -4.99 11.17 6.65
N ARG A 64 -5.13 10.02 5.95
CA ARG A 64 -5.97 8.86 6.33
C ARG A 64 -7.46 9.18 6.46
N LEU A 65 -7.95 10.12 5.65
CA LEU A 65 -9.40 10.31 5.55
C LEU A 65 -10.06 8.98 5.18
N GLY A 66 -11.12 8.60 5.90
CA GLY A 66 -11.84 7.35 5.68
C GLY A 66 -11.00 6.09 5.91
N GLY A 67 -9.86 6.19 6.62
CA GLY A 67 -9.01 5.04 6.91
C GLY A 67 -9.75 3.98 7.74
N MET A 68 -9.58 2.69 7.40
CA MET A 68 -10.32 1.55 7.97
C MET A 68 -11.85 1.73 7.87
N GLY A 69 -12.30 2.38 6.78
CA GLY A 69 -13.71 2.63 6.53
C GLY A 69 -14.50 1.34 6.30
N MET A 70 -15.69 1.27 6.88
CA MET A 70 -16.55 0.08 6.80
C MET A 70 -17.72 0.33 5.85
N ASP A 71 -18.38 -0.76 5.44
CA ASP A 71 -19.59 -0.67 4.63
C ASP A 71 -20.68 0.17 5.32
N GLY A 72 -21.42 0.92 4.52
CA GLY A 72 -22.40 1.89 5.00
C GLY A 72 -21.84 3.29 5.28
N ALA A 73 -20.53 3.48 5.37
CA ALA A 73 -19.92 4.81 5.46
C ALA A 73 -19.76 5.42 4.06
N GLU A 74 -20.30 6.62 3.86
CA GLU A 74 -20.14 7.44 2.65
C GLU A 74 -19.50 8.76 3.01
N ILE A 75 -18.34 9.05 2.41
CA ILE A 75 -17.56 10.26 2.69
C ILE A 75 -17.39 11.06 1.40
N ILE A 76 -17.76 12.32 1.42
CA ILE A 76 -17.61 13.24 0.27
C ILE A 76 -16.73 14.41 0.70
N VAL A 77 -15.59 14.58 0.06
CA VAL A 77 -14.67 15.69 0.29
C VAL A 77 -14.85 16.73 -0.80
N LYS A 78 -15.18 17.95 -0.42
CA LYS A 78 -15.31 19.10 -1.33
C LYS A 78 -13.96 19.78 -1.51
N GLY A 79 -13.07 19.14 -2.26
CA GLY A 79 -11.71 19.58 -2.52
C GLY A 79 -10.74 18.42 -2.56
N SER A 80 -9.45 18.73 -2.49
CA SER A 80 -8.38 17.72 -2.44
C SER A 80 -8.22 17.11 -1.05
N ALA A 81 -7.66 15.90 -0.99
CA ALA A 81 -7.34 15.22 0.26
C ALA A 81 -5.86 14.81 0.29
N SER A 82 -5.29 14.75 1.49
CA SER A 82 -3.88 14.41 1.73
C SER A 82 -3.63 12.89 1.59
N ASP A 83 -2.50 12.41 2.09
CA ASP A 83 -2.05 11.02 1.94
C ASP A 83 -2.98 9.98 2.57
N ASP A 84 -2.89 8.75 2.05
CA ASP A 84 -3.54 7.56 2.60
C ASP A 84 -5.08 7.61 2.66
N VAL A 85 -5.73 8.32 1.73
CA VAL A 85 -7.20 8.32 1.64
C VAL A 85 -7.70 6.89 1.49
N GLY A 86 -8.62 6.45 2.35
CA GLY A 86 -9.16 5.09 2.33
C GLY A 86 -8.11 4.00 2.66
N TRP A 87 -7.10 4.34 3.45
CA TRP A 87 -6.11 3.36 3.94
C TRP A 87 -6.81 2.20 4.65
N ILE A 88 -6.50 0.95 4.23
CA ILE A 88 -7.16 -0.28 4.70
C ILE A 88 -8.71 -0.19 4.58
N ASN A 89 -9.21 0.34 3.47
CA ASN A 89 -10.66 0.42 3.26
C ASN A 89 -11.29 -0.97 3.25
N CYS A 90 -12.34 -1.14 4.06
CA CYS A 90 -13.08 -2.38 4.26
C CYS A 90 -14.55 -2.26 3.83
N GLY A 91 -14.90 -1.29 2.98
CA GLY A 91 -16.26 -1.17 2.42
C GLY A 91 -16.78 0.26 2.29
N ALA A 92 -16.11 1.26 2.85
CA ALA A 92 -16.56 2.65 2.73
C ALA A 92 -16.53 3.16 1.29
N ARG A 93 -17.44 4.07 0.99
CA ARG A 93 -17.51 4.82 -0.28
C ARG A 93 -16.96 6.21 -0.07
N ILE A 94 -15.88 6.54 -0.77
CA ILE A 94 -15.19 7.83 -0.62
C ILE A 94 -15.21 8.54 -1.97
N THR A 95 -15.62 9.80 -1.99
CA THR A 95 -15.57 10.67 -3.17
C THR A 95 -14.76 11.92 -2.84
N VAL A 96 -13.73 12.18 -3.62
CA VAL A 96 -12.85 13.36 -3.48
C VAL A 96 -13.04 14.26 -4.70
N LEU A 97 -13.60 15.44 -4.50
CA LEU A 97 -13.84 16.43 -5.55
C LEU A 97 -12.58 17.30 -5.79
N GLY A 98 -11.45 16.65 -5.96
CA GLY A 98 -10.13 17.22 -6.15
C GLY A 98 -9.11 16.12 -6.35
N ASP A 99 -7.83 16.42 -6.12
CA ASP A 99 -6.73 15.46 -6.16
C ASP A 99 -6.61 14.70 -4.83
N VAL A 100 -6.06 13.50 -4.86
CA VAL A 100 -5.51 12.81 -3.70
C VAL A 100 -3.98 12.78 -3.81
N THR A 101 -3.29 12.87 -2.67
CA THR A 101 -1.84 12.74 -2.66
C THR A 101 -1.41 11.28 -2.60
N ASN A 102 -0.38 10.90 -1.86
CA ASN A 102 0.21 9.57 -1.93
C ASN A 102 -0.62 8.51 -1.18
N GLY A 103 -0.50 7.25 -1.60
CA GLY A 103 -1.00 6.10 -0.85
C GLY A 103 -2.52 5.94 -0.80
N ALA A 104 -3.28 6.61 -1.66
CA ALA A 104 -4.73 6.43 -1.67
C ALA A 104 -5.11 4.96 -1.92
N HIS A 105 -6.07 4.42 -1.14
CA HIS A 105 -6.52 3.02 -1.11
C HIS A 105 -5.41 1.99 -0.79
N ASN A 106 -4.27 2.43 -0.24
CA ASN A 106 -3.22 1.51 0.18
C ASN A 106 -3.79 0.43 1.13
N ALA A 107 -3.47 -0.83 0.84
CA ALA A 107 -3.89 -2.03 1.56
C ALA A 107 -5.43 -2.21 1.69
N GLY A 108 -6.23 -1.50 0.90
CA GLY A 108 -7.69 -1.68 0.87
C GLY A 108 -8.11 -3.06 0.39
N ALA A 109 -9.22 -3.57 0.91
CA ALA A 109 -9.77 -4.88 0.57
C ALA A 109 -11.15 -4.79 -0.08
N GLN A 110 -11.91 -3.74 0.25
CA GLN A 110 -13.27 -3.48 -0.24
C GLN A 110 -13.55 -1.98 -0.28
N GLY A 111 -14.67 -1.60 -0.90
CA GLY A 111 -15.13 -0.23 -0.95
C GLY A 111 -14.82 0.47 -2.26
N LEU A 112 -15.04 1.77 -2.27
CA LEU A 112 -15.04 2.57 -3.48
C LEU A 112 -14.36 3.91 -3.23
N LEU A 113 -13.41 4.26 -4.09
CA LEU A 113 -12.80 5.58 -4.14
C LEU A 113 -13.04 6.22 -5.50
N TYR A 114 -13.69 7.36 -5.52
CA TYR A 114 -13.86 8.22 -6.68
C TYR A 114 -13.06 9.51 -6.51
N VAL A 115 -12.15 9.78 -7.43
CA VAL A 115 -11.29 10.97 -7.44
C VAL A 115 -11.58 11.80 -8.67
N GLN A 116 -11.97 13.06 -8.49
CA GLN A 116 -12.23 14.01 -9.58
C GLN A 116 -10.94 14.48 -10.26
N GLY A 117 -9.82 14.41 -9.56
CA GLY A 117 -8.50 14.77 -10.04
C GLY A 117 -7.60 13.57 -10.31
N GLY A 118 -6.33 13.70 -9.98
CA GLY A 118 -5.32 12.66 -10.06
C GLY A 118 -4.95 12.09 -8.68
N GLY A 119 -4.16 11.03 -8.70
CA GLY A 119 -3.53 10.44 -7.52
C GLY A 119 -2.03 10.72 -7.50
N GLY A 120 -1.45 10.81 -6.30
CA GLY A 120 0.00 10.87 -6.10
C GLY A 120 0.66 9.50 -6.20
N ALA A 121 1.88 9.40 -5.68
CA ALA A 121 2.64 8.15 -5.69
C ALA A 121 2.01 7.08 -4.80
N ARG A 122 2.24 5.80 -5.15
CA ARG A 122 1.83 4.64 -4.35
C ARG A 122 0.33 4.51 -4.10
N CYS A 123 -0.50 5.07 -4.96
CA CYS A 123 -1.94 4.79 -4.92
C CYS A 123 -2.21 3.33 -5.30
N ASP A 124 -3.24 2.73 -4.72
CA ASP A 124 -3.66 1.33 -4.93
C ASP A 124 -2.59 0.25 -4.62
N THR A 125 -1.56 0.59 -3.84
CA THR A 125 -0.56 -0.40 -3.44
C THR A 125 -1.13 -1.41 -2.44
N MET A 126 -0.66 -2.67 -2.52
CA MET A 126 -1.01 -3.76 -1.59
C MET A 126 -2.52 -4.01 -1.43
N THR A 127 -3.35 -3.57 -2.38
CA THR A 127 -4.80 -3.85 -2.35
C THR A 127 -5.06 -5.35 -2.44
N LYS A 128 -6.12 -5.81 -1.81
CA LYS A 128 -6.39 -7.24 -1.60
C LYS A 128 -7.65 -7.68 -2.34
N ALA A 129 -7.78 -8.98 -2.56
CA ALA A 129 -9.01 -9.61 -3.01
C ALA A 129 -9.65 -10.37 -1.84
N ASN A 130 -10.98 -10.24 -1.74
CA ASN A 130 -11.78 -11.12 -0.90
C ASN A 130 -12.93 -11.65 -1.76
N PRO A 131 -12.92 -12.94 -2.14
CA PRO A 131 -13.92 -13.50 -3.05
C PRO A 131 -15.35 -13.53 -2.49
N ARG A 132 -15.54 -13.23 -1.21
CA ARG A 132 -16.85 -13.15 -0.58
C ARG A 132 -17.53 -11.80 -0.77
N PHE A 133 -16.82 -10.82 -1.29
CA PHE A 133 -17.29 -9.44 -1.40
C PHE A 133 -16.97 -8.85 -2.76
N GLU A 134 -17.68 -7.79 -3.11
CA GLU A 134 -17.38 -7.01 -4.31
C GLU A 134 -15.94 -6.47 -4.26
N PRO A 135 -15.22 -6.49 -5.38
CA PRO A 135 -13.84 -6.00 -5.42
C PRO A 135 -13.75 -4.52 -5.08
N LEU A 136 -12.68 -4.16 -4.36
CA LEU A 136 -12.28 -2.76 -4.19
C LEU A 136 -12.24 -2.06 -5.54
N GLN A 137 -12.74 -0.83 -5.62
CA GLN A 137 -12.63 -0.02 -6.84
C GLN A 137 -12.03 1.36 -6.54
N SER A 138 -11.08 1.77 -7.37
CA SER A 138 -10.47 3.10 -7.36
C SER A 138 -10.58 3.73 -8.73
N TRP A 139 -11.05 4.96 -8.80
CA TRP A 139 -11.28 5.69 -10.06
C TRP A 139 -10.59 7.04 -9.99
N TYR A 140 -9.71 7.31 -10.95
CA TYR A 140 -8.97 8.56 -11.09
C TYR A 140 -9.31 9.20 -12.43
N PHE A 141 -9.76 10.45 -12.41
CA PHE A 141 -10.17 11.15 -13.62
C PHE A 141 -8.98 11.56 -14.50
N ARG A 142 -7.86 11.89 -13.86
CA ARG A 142 -6.65 12.34 -14.54
C ARG A 142 -5.62 11.20 -14.62
N ASP A 143 -4.52 11.37 -14.02
CA ASP A 143 -3.35 10.47 -13.94
C ASP A 143 -3.01 10.11 -12.51
N VAL A 144 -2.08 9.20 -12.33
CA VAL A 144 -1.55 8.80 -11.04
C VAL A 144 -0.03 8.87 -11.03
N GLY A 145 0.56 8.95 -9.84
CA GLY A 145 2.00 9.08 -9.64
C GLY A 145 2.74 7.74 -9.60
N ASP A 146 4.01 7.84 -9.23
CA ASP A 146 4.98 6.73 -9.25
C ASP A 146 4.60 5.55 -8.35
N SER A 147 5.08 4.37 -8.69
CA SER A 147 4.82 3.11 -7.95
C SER A 147 3.32 2.79 -7.79
N PHE A 148 2.50 3.22 -8.75
CA PHE A 148 1.07 2.92 -8.75
C PHE A 148 0.82 1.41 -8.75
N ALA A 149 -0.11 0.95 -7.92
CA ALA A 149 -0.50 -0.46 -7.81
C ALA A 149 0.66 -1.44 -7.49
N GLU A 150 1.72 -0.96 -6.83
CA GLU A 150 2.82 -1.80 -6.36
C GLU A 150 2.30 -2.86 -5.37
N PHE A 151 2.67 -4.14 -5.58
CA PHE A 151 2.19 -5.30 -4.80
C PHE A 151 0.66 -5.46 -4.74
N LYS A 152 -0.07 -4.94 -5.73
CA LYS A 152 -1.52 -5.12 -5.84
C LYS A 152 -1.86 -6.61 -5.97
N ALA A 153 -2.76 -7.11 -5.11
CA ALA A 153 -3.21 -8.51 -5.11
C ALA A 153 -4.70 -8.65 -5.45
N GLY A 154 -5.42 -7.54 -5.59
CA GLY A 154 -6.84 -7.56 -5.95
C GLY A 154 -7.42 -6.17 -6.18
N GLY A 155 -8.72 -6.13 -6.44
CA GLY A 155 -9.44 -4.90 -6.74
C GLY A 155 -9.25 -4.39 -8.18
N ILE A 156 -10.00 -3.38 -8.52
CA ILE A 156 -10.03 -2.76 -9.85
C ILE A 156 -9.62 -1.30 -9.72
N ALA A 157 -8.67 -0.86 -10.53
CA ALA A 157 -8.36 0.56 -10.67
C ALA A 157 -8.71 1.04 -12.07
N VAL A 158 -9.19 2.28 -12.18
CA VAL A 158 -9.51 2.94 -13.46
C VAL A 158 -8.84 4.30 -13.49
N VAL A 159 -8.02 4.54 -14.50
CA VAL A 159 -7.34 5.84 -14.75
C VAL A 159 -7.81 6.38 -16.09
N CYS A 160 -8.65 7.42 -16.06
CA CYS A 160 -9.33 7.92 -17.25
C CYS A 160 -8.41 8.72 -18.19
N GLY A 161 -7.28 9.26 -17.72
CA GLY A 161 -6.34 10.02 -18.51
C GLY A 161 -6.93 11.29 -19.13
N VAL A 162 -7.87 11.95 -18.46
CA VAL A 162 -8.46 13.20 -18.93
C VAL A 162 -7.68 14.38 -18.35
N HIS A 163 -7.09 15.20 -19.20
CA HIS A 163 -6.24 16.32 -18.79
C HIS A 163 -5.14 15.90 -17.78
N PRO A 164 -4.32 14.89 -18.09
CA PRO A 164 -3.31 14.38 -17.17
C PRO A 164 -2.22 15.44 -16.91
N LYS A 165 -1.62 15.41 -15.72
CA LYS A 165 -0.43 16.24 -15.40
C LYS A 165 0.80 15.74 -16.16
N ASN A 166 0.88 14.42 -16.36
CA ASN A 166 1.90 13.77 -17.17
C ASN A 166 1.26 13.10 -18.39
N PRO A 167 1.16 13.81 -19.54
CA PRO A 167 0.49 13.28 -20.72
C PRO A 167 1.25 12.14 -21.40
N ASP A 168 2.54 11.99 -21.15
CA ASP A 168 3.37 10.93 -21.75
C ASP A 168 3.38 9.63 -20.93
N ASN A 169 2.93 9.70 -19.67
CA ASN A 169 2.89 8.52 -18.79
C ASN A 169 1.85 8.72 -17.67
N ILE A 170 0.62 8.26 -17.89
CA ILE A 170 -0.49 8.48 -16.96
C ILE A 170 -0.48 7.59 -15.72
N LEU A 171 0.39 6.57 -15.67
CA LEU A 171 0.54 5.68 -14.52
C LEU A 171 1.81 5.93 -13.68
N GLY A 172 2.56 7.01 -13.98
CA GLY A 172 3.79 7.34 -13.27
C GLY A 172 4.95 6.38 -13.56
N TYR A 173 6.02 6.50 -12.81
CA TYR A 173 7.22 5.70 -12.94
C TYR A 173 7.07 4.37 -12.20
N ARG A 174 7.47 3.25 -12.82
CA ARG A 174 7.47 1.88 -12.28
C ARG A 174 6.12 1.41 -11.71
N PRO A 175 4.99 1.56 -12.41
CA PRO A 175 3.73 1.00 -11.91
C PRO A 175 3.73 -0.53 -11.94
N CYS A 176 2.91 -1.13 -11.09
CA CYS A 176 2.61 -2.57 -11.02
C CYS A 176 3.77 -3.48 -10.59
N VAL A 177 4.85 -2.95 -10.00
CA VAL A 177 5.94 -3.80 -9.48
C VAL A 177 5.39 -4.76 -8.42
N GLY A 178 5.65 -6.06 -8.58
CA GLY A 178 5.19 -7.09 -7.66
C GLY A 178 3.66 -7.32 -7.68
N MET A 179 2.93 -6.81 -8.65
CA MET A 179 1.50 -7.06 -8.79
C MET A 179 1.23 -8.56 -9.02
N VAL A 180 0.31 -9.12 -8.25
CA VAL A 180 -0.05 -10.56 -8.30
C VAL A 180 -1.53 -10.80 -8.55
N GLY A 181 -2.35 -9.75 -8.61
CA GLY A 181 -3.79 -9.88 -8.88
C GLY A 181 -4.48 -8.53 -9.07
N GLY A 182 -5.77 -8.57 -9.38
CA GLY A 182 -6.55 -7.39 -9.72
C GLY A 182 -6.39 -6.95 -11.17
N SER A 183 -6.99 -5.82 -11.53
CA SER A 183 -6.92 -5.25 -12.87
C SER A 183 -6.87 -3.73 -12.82
N ILE A 184 -6.24 -3.15 -13.86
CA ILE A 184 -6.13 -1.71 -14.05
C ILE A 184 -6.60 -1.39 -15.46
N TYR A 185 -7.68 -0.62 -15.58
CA TYR A 185 -8.15 -0.05 -16.83
C TYR A 185 -7.57 1.35 -16.95
N PHE A 186 -7.02 1.69 -18.11
CA PHE A 186 -6.43 3.00 -18.33
C PHE A 186 -6.62 3.49 -19.76
N ARG A 187 -6.63 4.79 -19.93
CA ARG A 187 -6.79 5.47 -21.22
C ARG A 187 -5.70 6.53 -21.38
N GLY A 188 -4.71 6.23 -22.20
CA GLY A 188 -3.56 7.10 -22.49
C GLY A 188 -2.23 6.35 -22.51
N PRO A 189 -1.13 7.06 -22.76
CA PRO A 189 0.20 6.45 -22.82
C PRO A 189 0.68 6.00 -21.43
N ILE A 190 1.43 4.89 -21.41
CA ILE A 190 2.14 4.40 -20.22
C ILE A 190 3.55 3.99 -20.59
N GLN A 191 4.47 4.12 -19.64
CA GLN A 191 5.86 3.73 -19.81
C GLN A 191 6.39 3.07 -18.53
N GLY A 192 7.37 2.15 -18.67
CA GLY A 192 8.14 1.61 -17.56
C GLY A 192 7.33 0.81 -16.53
N TYR A 193 6.21 0.24 -16.94
CA TYR A 193 5.49 -0.71 -16.07
C TYR A 193 6.25 -2.03 -15.94
N SER A 194 5.97 -2.79 -14.87
CA SER A 194 6.67 -4.05 -14.61
C SER A 194 6.22 -5.17 -15.57
N GLU A 195 6.88 -5.26 -16.73
CA GLU A 195 6.60 -6.31 -17.72
C GLU A 195 6.86 -7.74 -17.20
N SER A 196 7.62 -7.88 -16.11
CA SER A 196 7.82 -9.16 -15.43
C SER A 196 6.62 -9.61 -14.59
N ASP A 197 5.79 -8.66 -14.16
CA ASP A 197 4.69 -8.91 -13.25
C ASP A 197 3.33 -8.85 -13.93
N VAL A 198 3.17 -8.00 -14.95
CA VAL A 198 1.89 -7.74 -15.61
C VAL A 198 2.00 -7.77 -17.12
N LYS A 199 0.88 -8.04 -17.77
CA LYS A 199 0.70 -7.92 -19.22
C LYS A 199 -0.32 -6.83 -19.54
N CYS A 200 -0.04 -6.06 -20.59
CA CYS A 200 -0.95 -5.10 -21.18
C CYS A 200 -1.79 -5.78 -22.27
N VAL A 201 -3.10 -5.71 -22.15
CA VAL A 201 -4.04 -6.38 -23.06
C VAL A 201 -5.14 -5.42 -23.51
N ASP A 202 -5.78 -5.74 -24.63
CA ASP A 202 -7.00 -5.08 -25.06
C ASP A 202 -8.17 -5.46 -24.16
N LEU A 203 -9.20 -4.62 -24.13
CA LEU A 203 -10.43 -4.92 -23.42
C LEU A 203 -11.22 -6.04 -24.13
N THR A 204 -11.71 -7.00 -23.36
CA THR A 204 -12.73 -7.93 -23.83
C THR A 204 -14.08 -7.21 -23.93
N PRO A 205 -15.09 -7.76 -24.68
CA PRO A 205 -16.45 -7.21 -24.66
C PRO A 205 -17.02 -7.08 -23.24
N GLN A 206 -16.75 -8.04 -22.36
CA GLN A 206 -17.21 -8.01 -20.96
C GLN A 206 -16.52 -6.90 -20.15
N ASP A 207 -15.23 -6.66 -20.39
CA ASP A 207 -14.51 -5.53 -19.79
C ASP A 207 -15.14 -4.20 -20.20
N TRP A 208 -15.47 -4.07 -21.48
CA TRP A 208 -16.07 -2.85 -22.02
C TRP A 208 -17.46 -2.59 -21.45
N ASP A 209 -18.30 -3.60 -21.41
CA ASP A 209 -19.65 -3.51 -20.82
C ASP A 209 -19.58 -3.11 -19.35
N TRP A 210 -18.65 -3.73 -18.60
CA TRP A 210 -18.41 -3.38 -17.20
C TRP A 210 -17.97 -1.93 -17.05
N LEU A 211 -17.00 -1.49 -17.86
CA LEU A 211 -16.48 -0.13 -17.82
C LEU A 211 -17.57 0.90 -18.14
N CYS A 212 -18.34 0.71 -19.23
CA CYS A 212 -19.43 1.58 -19.63
C CYS A 212 -20.52 1.68 -18.56
N LYS A 213 -20.86 0.56 -17.92
CA LYS A 213 -21.84 0.51 -16.82
C LYS A 213 -21.38 1.33 -15.61
N ASN A 214 -20.11 1.27 -15.26
CA ASN A 214 -19.59 1.84 -14.02
C ASN A 214 -19.05 3.27 -14.18
N ILE A 215 -18.67 3.69 -15.38
CA ILE A 215 -18.17 5.05 -15.64
C ILE A 215 -19.24 6.12 -15.43
N LYS A 216 -20.50 5.83 -15.77
CA LYS A 216 -21.62 6.77 -15.61
C LYS A 216 -21.87 7.18 -14.15
N PRO A 217 -22.03 6.22 -13.19
CA PRO A 217 -22.16 6.58 -11.77
C PRO A 217 -20.90 7.28 -11.22
N TYR A 218 -19.70 6.91 -11.69
CA TYR A 218 -18.48 7.61 -11.34
C TYR A 218 -18.52 9.08 -11.75
N LEU A 219 -18.74 9.36 -13.04
CA LEU A 219 -18.78 10.72 -13.56
C LEU A 219 -19.88 11.58 -12.92
N LYS A 220 -21.03 10.96 -12.60
CA LYS A 220 -22.08 11.63 -11.86
C LYS A 220 -21.64 12.04 -10.46
N ALA A 221 -20.92 11.14 -9.75
CA ALA A 221 -20.47 11.39 -8.39
C ALA A 221 -19.40 12.50 -8.29
N ILE A 222 -18.59 12.65 -9.34
CA ILE A 222 -17.53 13.67 -9.40
C ILE A 222 -17.90 14.91 -10.22
N ASP A 223 -19.16 15.06 -10.64
CA ASP A 223 -19.66 16.16 -11.46
C ASP A 223 -18.85 16.36 -12.77
N ARG A 224 -18.70 15.28 -13.53
CA ARG A 224 -17.98 15.22 -14.82
C ARG A 224 -18.76 14.53 -15.93
N MET A 225 -20.09 14.53 -15.85
CA MET A 225 -20.98 13.91 -16.85
C MET A 225 -20.73 14.34 -18.31
N PRO A 226 -20.30 15.59 -18.63
CA PRO A 226 -20.01 15.95 -20.01
C PRO A 226 -18.95 15.08 -20.71
N TYR A 227 -18.08 14.41 -19.96
CA TYR A 227 -17.05 13.51 -20.50
C TYR A 227 -17.55 12.09 -20.81
N LEU A 228 -18.83 11.78 -20.52
CA LEU A 228 -19.35 10.42 -20.74
C LEU A 228 -19.19 9.96 -22.19
N GLY A 229 -19.57 10.79 -23.16
CA GLY A 229 -19.44 10.46 -24.59
C GLY A 229 -18.00 10.23 -25.03
N GLU A 230 -17.05 11.01 -24.51
CA GLU A 230 -15.64 10.84 -24.79
C GLU A 230 -15.10 9.52 -24.23
N LEU A 231 -15.39 9.24 -22.97
CA LEU A 231 -14.86 8.08 -22.26
C LEU A 231 -15.52 6.74 -22.63
N THR A 232 -16.70 6.79 -23.27
CA THR A 232 -17.40 5.62 -23.79
C THR A 232 -17.45 5.57 -25.32
N ARG A 233 -16.55 6.28 -26.00
CA ARG A 233 -16.52 6.36 -27.47
C ARG A 233 -16.10 5.04 -28.10
N SER A 234 -15.04 4.43 -27.61
CA SER A 234 -14.48 3.20 -28.18
C SER A 234 -13.69 2.38 -27.16
N PRO A 235 -13.85 1.04 -27.14
CA PRO A 235 -12.98 0.17 -26.35
C PRO A 235 -11.49 0.25 -26.75
N LYS A 236 -11.21 0.65 -27.99
CA LYS A 236 -9.82 0.81 -28.48
C LYS A 236 -9.07 1.96 -27.83
N ASP A 237 -9.79 2.92 -27.24
CA ASP A 237 -9.18 4.03 -26.49
C ASP A 237 -8.61 3.58 -25.14
N TRP A 238 -8.96 2.37 -24.70
CA TRP A 238 -8.61 1.82 -23.41
C TRP A 238 -7.73 0.58 -23.54
N LYS A 239 -6.91 0.37 -22.51
CA LYS A 239 -6.13 -0.85 -22.31
C LYS A 239 -6.31 -1.35 -20.88
N LYS A 240 -5.86 -2.57 -20.64
CA LYS A 240 -5.95 -3.21 -19.34
C LYS A 240 -4.60 -3.83 -18.95
N LEU A 241 -4.13 -3.55 -17.74
CA LEU A 241 -3.03 -4.30 -17.12
C LEU A 241 -3.61 -5.37 -16.19
N ILE A 242 -3.13 -6.59 -16.34
CA ILE A 242 -3.45 -7.74 -15.49
C ILE A 242 -2.18 -8.47 -15.07
N ALA A 243 -2.18 -9.00 -13.85
CA ALA A 243 -1.05 -9.78 -13.36
C ALA A 243 -0.93 -11.10 -14.12
N TYR A 244 0.31 -11.55 -14.34
CA TYR A 244 0.55 -12.91 -14.78
C TYR A 244 0.13 -13.92 -13.73
N THR A 245 -0.49 -15.00 -14.16
CA THR A 245 -0.75 -16.14 -13.29
C THR A 245 0.56 -16.80 -12.84
N PRO A 246 0.57 -17.58 -11.74
CA PRO A 246 1.76 -18.33 -11.33
C PRO A 246 2.31 -19.26 -12.43
N ALA A 247 1.42 -19.87 -13.24
CA ALA A 247 1.81 -20.72 -14.37
C ALA A 247 2.54 -19.90 -15.46
N GLU A 248 1.94 -18.79 -15.91
CA GLU A 248 2.55 -17.89 -16.88
C GLU A 248 3.89 -17.33 -16.39
N LYS A 249 3.98 -16.98 -15.09
CA LYS A 249 5.26 -16.54 -14.48
C LYS A 249 6.31 -17.66 -14.47
N ALA A 250 5.91 -18.90 -14.25
CA ALA A 250 6.80 -20.05 -14.27
C ALA A 250 7.35 -20.33 -15.68
N GLU A 251 6.50 -20.21 -16.70
CA GLU A 251 6.90 -20.36 -18.12
C GLU A 251 7.85 -19.23 -18.56
N ARG A 252 7.61 -18.00 -18.13
CA ARG A 252 8.45 -16.83 -18.45
C ARG A 252 9.76 -16.78 -17.69
N LYS A 253 9.84 -17.41 -16.53
CA LYS A 253 11.10 -17.56 -15.79
C LYS A 253 11.97 -18.54 -16.56
N GLY A 254 12.75 -18.02 -17.49
CA GLY A 254 13.93 -18.71 -17.99
C GLY A 254 14.74 -19.25 -16.81
N MET A 255 15.60 -20.21 -17.08
CA MET A 255 16.40 -20.98 -16.13
C MET A 255 16.71 -20.18 -14.85
N LYS A 256 16.22 -20.64 -13.72
CA LYS A 256 16.50 -20.01 -12.40
C LYS A 256 18.01 -19.96 -12.24
N ILE A 257 18.57 -18.78 -12.30
CA ILE A 257 19.97 -18.58 -11.96
C ILE A 257 20.10 -18.85 -10.46
N SER A 258 21.01 -19.72 -10.05
CA SER A 258 21.32 -19.92 -8.65
C SER A 258 21.84 -18.61 -8.04
N THR A 259 21.69 -18.42 -6.73
CA THR A 259 22.23 -17.23 -6.04
C THR A 259 23.74 -17.09 -6.29
N THR A 260 24.46 -18.20 -6.37
CA THR A 260 25.90 -18.23 -6.69
C THR A 260 26.17 -17.75 -8.12
N ALA A 261 25.37 -18.23 -9.09
CA ALA A 261 25.52 -17.79 -10.47
C ALA A 261 25.12 -16.31 -10.66
N PHE A 262 24.05 -15.86 -10.02
CA PHE A 262 23.67 -14.45 -10.01
C PHE A 262 24.76 -13.58 -9.41
N ARG A 263 25.36 -14.02 -8.31
CA ARG A 263 26.48 -13.31 -7.66
C ARG A 263 27.65 -13.15 -8.63
N ALA A 264 28.12 -14.25 -9.23
CA ALA A 264 29.27 -14.23 -10.11
C ALA A 264 29.05 -13.48 -11.43
N GLN A 265 27.85 -13.63 -12.03
CA GLN A 265 27.57 -13.14 -13.38
C GLN A 265 26.97 -11.73 -13.42
N THR A 266 26.25 -11.34 -12.37
CA THR A 266 25.51 -10.06 -12.35
C THR A 266 26.01 -9.14 -11.24
N TRP A 267 26.01 -9.64 -10.01
CA TRP A 267 26.31 -8.80 -8.83
C TRP A 267 27.76 -8.33 -8.80
N GLU A 268 28.72 -9.26 -8.82
CA GLU A 268 30.14 -8.93 -8.73
C GLU A 268 30.61 -7.99 -9.86
N PRO A 269 30.24 -8.21 -11.14
CA PRO A 269 30.63 -7.31 -12.20
C PRO A 269 29.98 -5.93 -12.15
N THR A 270 28.76 -5.80 -11.59
CA THR A 270 27.99 -4.53 -11.66
C THR A 270 28.06 -3.71 -10.37
N VAL A 271 28.05 -4.35 -9.24
CA VAL A 271 27.95 -3.69 -7.92
C VAL A 271 29.07 -4.09 -7.00
N GLY A 272 29.52 -5.35 -7.03
CA GLY A 272 30.54 -5.89 -6.17
C GLY A 272 31.97 -5.53 -6.61
N LYS A 273 32.88 -6.51 -6.51
CA LYS A 273 34.32 -6.36 -6.74
C LYS A 273 34.68 -5.77 -8.12
N GLY A 274 33.95 -6.12 -9.17
CA GLY A 274 34.13 -5.59 -10.52
C GLY A 274 33.26 -4.39 -10.87
N GLY A 275 32.42 -3.91 -9.94
CA GLY A 275 31.40 -2.88 -10.16
C GLY A 275 31.70 -1.55 -9.45
N ILE A 276 30.62 -0.75 -9.32
CA ILE A 276 30.67 0.63 -8.78
C ILE A 276 31.25 0.76 -7.36
N PHE A 277 31.21 -0.30 -6.56
CA PHE A 277 31.76 -0.31 -5.21
C PHE A 277 33.11 -1.01 -5.11
N GLY A 278 33.66 -1.49 -6.23
CA GLY A 278 34.91 -2.24 -6.26
C GLY A 278 36.12 -1.52 -5.66
N GLU A 279 36.15 -0.19 -5.79
CA GLU A 279 37.22 0.66 -5.23
C GLU A 279 37.15 0.77 -3.70
N TYR A 280 35.99 0.49 -3.11
CA TYR A 280 35.78 0.62 -1.66
C TYR A 280 35.85 -0.70 -0.90
N LEU A 281 36.08 -1.81 -1.63
CA LEU A 281 36.16 -3.14 -1.06
C LEU A 281 37.58 -3.67 -1.11
N ASP A 282 38.00 -4.33 -0.03
CA ASP A 282 39.18 -5.19 -0.09
C ASP A 282 38.99 -6.22 -1.21
N HIS A 283 40.08 -6.45 -1.97
CA HIS A 283 40.01 -7.26 -3.19
C HIS A 283 39.41 -8.66 -3.01
N ASP A 284 39.42 -9.18 -1.79
CA ASP A 284 38.89 -10.50 -1.45
C ASP A 284 37.48 -10.47 -0.81
N GLN A 285 36.91 -9.29 -0.65
CA GLN A 285 35.56 -9.15 -0.05
C GLN A 285 34.53 -8.70 -1.09
N THR A 286 33.32 -9.17 -0.94
CA THR A 286 32.17 -8.76 -1.75
C THR A 286 31.17 -8.00 -0.89
N LEU A 287 30.36 -7.14 -1.51
CA LEU A 287 29.27 -6.44 -0.80
C LEU A 287 28.16 -7.38 -0.34
N LEU A 288 28.07 -8.58 -0.92
CA LEU A 288 26.99 -9.50 -0.62
C LEU A 288 26.83 -9.81 0.87
N PRO A 289 27.92 -10.08 1.65
CA PRO A 289 27.81 -10.24 3.09
C PRO A 289 27.27 -9.01 3.83
N TYR A 290 27.36 -7.83 3.26
CA TYR A 290 26.96 -6.57 3.88
C TYR A 290 25.57 -6.10 3.54
N ILE A 291 24.99 -6.56 2.43
CA ILE A 291 23.70 -6.08 1.92
C ILE A 291 22.60 -7.15 1.86
N THR A 292 22.93 -8.43 1.92
CA THR A 292 21.90 -9.47 2.02
C THR A 292 21.38 -9.61 3.46
N THR A 293 20.08 -9.74 3.59
CA THR A 293 19.38 -9.74 4.88
C THR A 293 19.69 -10.94 5.78
N GLY A 294 20.13 -12.07 5.22
CA GLY A 294 20.39 -13.29 5.96
C GLY A 294 21.75 -13.28 6.67
N GLU A 295 22.82 -13.30 5.90
CA GLU A 295 24.19 -13.43 6.42
C GLU A 295 24.78 -12.14 6.94
N ASN A 296 24.40 -11.01 6.38
CA ASN A 296 24.87 -9.71 6.86
C ASN A 296 24.48 -9.39 8.29
N ARG A 297 23.37 -9.94 8.77
CA ARG A 297 23.04 -9.82 10.19
C ARG A 297 24.06 -10.49 11.09
N ARG A 298 24.86 -11.43 10.56
CA ARG A 298 25.93 -12.11 11.30
C ARG A 298 27.21 -11.27 11.35
N PHE A 299 27.44 -10.43 10.34
CA PHE A 299 28.65 -9.60 10.21
C PHE A 299 28.42 -8.13 10.57
N ARG A 300 27.23 -7.75 10.99
CA ARG A 300 27.06 -6.44 11.61
C ARG A 300 27.99 -6.35 12.82
N PRO A 301 28.70 -5.21 13.00
CA PRO A 301 29.46 -4.98 14.21
C PRO A 301 28.59 -5.37 15.38
N VAL A 302 29.09 -6.25 16.24
CA VAL A 302 28.37 -6.63 17.45
C VAL A 302 28.14 -5.33 18.19
N TRP A 303 26.89 -4.87 18.21
CA TRP A 303 26.53 -3.71 18.99
C TRP A 303 26.69 -4.10 20.46
N ASN A 304 27.85 -3.81 21.03
CA ASN A 304 28.14 -4.11 22.42
C ASN A 304 27.29 -3.30 23.40
N HIS A 305 26.42 -2.44 22.89
CA HIS A 305 25.55 -1.63 23.73
C HIS A 305 24.27 -2.40 24.06
N GLN A 306 24.00 -2.59 25.35
CA GLN A 306 22.87 -3.39 25.86
C GLN A 306 21.52 -3.01 25.27
N LYS A 307 21.25 -1.72 24.99
CA LYS A 307 19.98 -1.26 24.43
C LYS A 307 19.67 -1.79 23.00
N TYR A 308 20.68 -2.35 22.32
CA TYR A 308 20.50 -2.92 20.99
C TYR A 308 20.42 -4.46 21.00
N LEU A 309 20.46 -5.06 22.15
CA LEU A 309 20.21 -6.51 22.30
C LEU A 309 18.72 -6.81 22.02
N PRO A 310 18.40 -8.01 21.53
CA PRO A 310 17.01 -8.48 21.52
C PRO A 310 16.37 -8.32 22.89
N PRO A 311 15.08 -7.95 22.99
CA PRO A 311 14.41 -7.69 24.28
C PRO A 311 14.59 -8.82 25.29
N CYS A 312 14.53 -10.08 24.83
CA CYS A 312 14.73 -11.24 25.68
C CYS A 312 16.18 -11.39 26.19
N ALA A 313 17.19 -10.97 25.43
CA ALA A 313 18.58 -10.97 25.89
C ALA A 313 18.86 -9.76 26.80
N TYR A 314 18.23 -8.63 26.55
CA TYR A 314 18.37 -7.41 27.35
C TYR A 314 17.73 -7.59 28.74
N ALA A 315 16.51 -8.16 28.79
CA ALA A 315 15.77 -8.38 30.03
C ALA A 315 16.24 -9.61 30.82
N CYS A 316 17.07 -10.47 30.20
CA CYS A 316 17.49 -11.72 30.85
C CYS A 316 18.42 -11.46 32.04
N PRO A 317 18.06 -11.87 33.27
CA PRO A 317 18.90 -11.69 34.46
C PRO A 317 20.27 -12.38 34.33
N SER A 318 20.32 -13.54 33.68
CA SER A 318 21.53 -14.31 33.42
C SER A 318 22.25 -13.94 32.15
N ARG A 319 21.73 -12.96 31.39
CA ARG A 319 22.31 -12.48 30.13
C ARG A 319 22.61 -13.58 29.08
N ILE A 320 21.75 -14.59 29.03
CA ILE A 320 21.85 -15.67 28.04
C ILE A 320 21.73 -15.03 26.64
N PRO A 321 22.68 -15.28 25.71
CA PRO A 321 22.65 -14.71 24.37
C PRO A 321 21.61 -15.42 23.51
N SER A 322 20.35 -15.07 23.70
CA SER A 322 19.18 -15.71 23.06
C SER A 322 19.27 -15.76 21.53
N HIS A 323 19.84 -14.75 20.88
CA HIS A 323 20.04 -14.71 19.43
C HIS A 323 21.04 -15.77 18.94
N ARG A 324 22.14 -16.01 19.68
CA ARG A 324 23.12 -17.07 19.36
C ARG A 324 22.50 -18.44 19.59
N ARG A 325 21.79 -18.61 20.71
CA ARG A 325 21.07 -19.85 21.02
C ARG A 325 20.04 -20.19 19.95
N ALA A 326 19.22 -19.22 19.52
CA ALA A 326 18.24 -19.40 18.45
C ALA A 326 18.91 -19.75 17.10
N SER A 327 20.09 -19.20 16.84
CA SER A 327 20.87 -19.54 15.64
C SER A 327 21.35 -21.00 15.67
N LEU A 328 21.85 -21.46 16.80
CA LEU A 328 22.29 -22.86 16.98
C LEU A 328 21.12 -23.83 16.83
N ILE A 329 19.96 -23.53 17.41
CA ILE A 329 18.74 -24.33 17.26
C ILE A 329 18.34 -24.43 15.77
N ARG A 330 18.35 -23.34 15.04
CA ARG A 330 18.05 -23.33 13.58
C ARG A 330 19.04 -24.14 12.75
N GLN A 331 20.28 -24.29 13.23
CA GLN A 331 21.30 -25.13 12.61
C GLN A 331 21.22 -26.60 13.07
N ASN A 332 20.19 -26.97 13.80
CA ASN A 332 20.02 -28.30 14.44
C ASN A 332 21.14 -28.69 15.40
N LYS A 333 21.83 -27.70 16.00
CA LYS A 333 22.90 -27.86 16.97
C LYS A 333 22.34 -27.71 18.38
N LEU A 334 21.44 -28.63 18.76
CA LEU A 334 20.70 -28.54 20.01
C LEU A 334 21.57 -28.64 21.24
N GLN A 335 22.59 -29.51 21.22
CA GLN A 335 23.53 -29.64 22.31
C GLN A 335 24.35 -28.39 22.54
N GLU A 336 24.92 -27.82 21.47
CA GLU A 336 25.69 -26.54 21.53
C GLU A 336 24.80 -25.41 22.07
N ALA A 337 23.50 -25.38 21.67
CA ALA A 337 22.55 -24.41 22.17
C ALA A 337 22.26 -24.54 23.67
N LEU A 338 22.22 -25.75 24.17
CA LEU A 338 22.06 -26.05 25.61
C LEU A 338 23.33 -25.69 26.38
N GLU A 339 24.49 -26.09 25.90
CA GLU A 339 25.80 -25.79 26.51
C GLU A 339 26.01 -24.26 26.59
N LEU A 340 25.65 -23.54 25.53
CA LEU A 340 25.68 -22.08 25.54
C LEU A 340 24.80 -21.50 26.65
N ALA A 341 23.60 -22.02 26.86
CA ALA A 341 22.73 -21.54 27.93
C ALA A 341 23.26 -21.87 29.32
N LEU A 342 23.83 -23.08 29.50
CA LEU A 342 24.43 -23.53 30.75
C LEU A 342 25.67 -22.75 31.19
N GLN A 343 26.40 -22.15 30.23
CA GLN A 343 27.52 -21.24 30.54
C GLN A 343 27.07 -19.97 31.27
N TYR A 344 25.82 -19.54 31.10
CA TYR A 344 25.27 -18.34 31.69
C TYR A 344 24.32 -18.59 32.87
N SER A 345 23.73 -19.77 32.95
CA SER A 345 22.84 -20.17 34.05
C SER A 345 22.86 -21.68 34.24
N PRO A 346 23.06 -22.19 35.45
CA PRO A 346 22.90 -23.61 35.73
C PRO A 346 21.45 -24.10 35.63
N PHE A 347 20.48 -23.18 35.57
CA PHE A 347 19.05 -23.46 35.48
C PHE A 347 18.38 -22.76 34.29
N PRO A 348 18.81 -23.02 33.05
CA PRO A 348 18.32 -22.26 31.89
C PRO A 348 16.82 -22.45 31.65
N ALA A 349 16.25 -23.61 32.01
CA ALA A 349 14.82 -23.88 31.87
C ALA A 349 13.97 -22.98 32.77
N SER A 350 14.41 -22.71 33.99
CA SER A 350 13.70 -21.86 34.94
C SER A 350 13.83 -20.36 34.57
N VAL A 351 14.96 -19.96 34.01
CA VAL A 351 15.21 -18.55 33.60
C VAL A 351 14.51 -18.23 32.30
N CYS A 352 14.48 -19.17 31.33
CA CYS A 352 13.88 -18.94 30.02
C CYS A 352 12.37 -19.23 29.95
N GLY A 353 11.80 -19.80 31.00
CA GLY A 353 10.39 -20.17 31.04
C GLY A 353 9.48 -19.17 31.76
N GLN A 354 10.00 -18.03 32.19
CA GLN A 354 9.21 -16.97 32.85
C GLN A 354 8.84 -15.85 31.88
#